data_97c3c214ca762d166ba5863484887ac7
#
_entry.id   97c3c214ca762d166ba5863484887ac7
#
_cell.length_a   1.000
_cell.length_b   1.000
_cell.length_c   1.000
_cell.angle_alpha   90.00
_cell.angle_beta   90.00
_cell.angle_gamma   90.00
#
_symmetry.space_group_name_H-M   'P 1'
#
loop_
_entity.id
_entity.type
_entity.pdbx_description
1 polymer ?
#
loop_
_entity_poly.entity_id
_entity_poly.type
_entity_poly.pdbx_seq_one_letter_code
_entity_poly.pdbx_strand_id
1 'polypeptide(L)'
;LGMSDQIENRIIEAKSRGIYEAPGMALLHIAYERLLTGIHNEDTIEQYHSHGRQLGKLLYQGRWFDPQALMLRDALQRWVASAITGEVTLELRRGNDYSILNTVSDNLTYKAERLTMEKGESVFSPDDRIGQLTMRNLDITDTREKLFNYVENGLLSASSGNGLPQVENLENSDKK
;
A
#
# COMPACT_ATOMS: atom_id res chain seq x y z
N LEU A 1 7.69 -6.56 20.20
CA LEU A 1 6.73 -5.70 19.52
C LEU A 1 6.80 -4.26 20.05
N GLY A 2 6.71 -3.27 19.14
CA GLY A 2 6.60 -1.87 19.53
C GLY A 2 7.87 -1.18 19.99
N MET A 3 9.04 -1.76 19.75
CA MET A 3 10.33 -1.07 19.89
C MET A 3 10.90 -0.76 18.50
N SER A 4 11.37 0.44 18.30
CA SER A 4 11.98 0.91 17.06
C SER A 4 13.23 1.71 17.35
N ASP A 5 14.32 1.40 16.63
CA ASP A 5 15.59 2.14 16.63
C ASP A 5 15.74 2.78 15.24
N GLN A 6 15.64 4.09 15.17
CA GLN A 6 15.57 4.82 13.92
C GLN A 6 16.59 5.96 13.85
N ILE A 7 17.11 6.17 12.65
CA ILE A 7 17.86 7.39 12.33
C ILE A 7 16.89 8.37 11.68
N GLU A 8 16.75 9.53 12.28
CA GLU A 8 15.76 10.55 11.92
C GLU A 8 16.38 11.84 11.45
N ASN A 9 15.67 12.52 10.56
CA ASN A 9 15.89 13.93 10.25
C ASN A 9 15.02 14.77 11.18
N ARG A 10 15.65 15.69 11.94
CA ARG A 10 14.96 16.62 12.82
C ARG A 10 15.09 18.05 12.32
N ILE A 11 14.16 18.92 12.75
CA ILE A 11 14.19 20.34 12.38
C ILE A 11 15.47 21.02 12.94
N ILE A 12 15.89 20.61 14.13
CA ILE A 12 17.02 21.23 14.86
C ILE A 12 18.34 20.53 14.57
N GLU A 13 18.29 19.25 14.22
CA GLU A 13 19.46 18.39 13.98
C GLU A 13 19.35 17.73 12.62
N ALA A 14 20.44 17.71 11.84
CA ALA A 14 20.44 17.08 10.53
C ALA A 14 20.16 15.58 10.59
N LYS A 15 20.71 14.90 11.60
CA LYS A 15 20.50 13.48 11.89
C LYS A 15 20.50 13.24 13.40
N SER A 16 19.61 12.40 13.87
CA SER A 16 19.62 11.90 15.24
C SER A 16 19.18 10.45 15.28
N ARG A 17 19.54 9.74 16.35
CA ARG A 17 19.05 8.38 16.62
C ARG A 17 17.98 8.44 17.68
N GLY A 18 16.82 7.89 17.37
CA GLY A 18 15.70 7.75 18.30
C GLY A 18 15.42 6.29 18.62
N ILE A 19 15.18 5.98 19.90
CA ILE A 19 14.67 4.68 20.33
C ILE A 19 13.29 4.93 20.91
N TYR A 20 12.30 4.24 20.35
CA TYR A 20 10.89 4.40 20.70
C TYR A 20 10.35 3.08 21.22
N GLU A 21 9.56 3.15 22.28
CA GLU A 21 8.88 1.99 22.86
C GLU A 21 7.39 2.29 23.02
N ALA A 22 6.56 1.59 22.28
CA ALA A 22 5.11 1.73 22.35
C ALA A 22 4.41 0.38 22.06
N PRO A 23 4.59 -0.64 22.92
CA PRO A 23 4.08 -1.99 22.64
C PRO A 23 2.54 -2.02 22.55
N GLY A 24 1.83 -1.30 23.40
CA GLY A 24 0.38 -1.21 23.33
C GLY A 24 -0.13 -0.59 22.03
N MET A 25 0.52 0.48 21.57
CA MET A 25 0.18 1.10 20.28
C MET A 25 0.49 0.21 19.10
N ALA A 26 1.56 -0.59 19.16
CA ALA A 26 1.88 -1.56 18.12
C ALA A 26 0.79 -2.64 17.99
N LEU A 27 0.28 -3.15 19.11
CA LEU A 27 -0.84 -4.11 19.10
C LEU A 27 -2.12 -3.50 18.56
N LEU A 28 -2.46 -2.29 18.97
CA LEU A 28 -3.61 -1.56 18.45
C LEU A 28 -3.46 -1.31 16.94
N HIS A 29 -2.27 -0.96 16.48
CA HIS A 29 -2.00 -0.76 15.05
C HIS A 29 -2.20 -2.05 14.25
N ILE A 30 -1.69 -3.19 14.72
CA ILE A 30 -1.88 -4.49 14.07
C ILE A 30 -3.37 -4.83 13.96
N ALA A 31 -4.12 -4.67 15.04
CA ALA A 31 -5.56 -4.93 15.04
C ALA A 31 -6.32 -3.97 14.12
N TYR A 32 -5.97 -2.69 14.15
CA TYR A 32 -6.58 -1.67 13.30
C TYR A 32 -6.30 -1.92 11.80
N GLU A 33 -5.06 -2.19 11.43
CA GLU A 33 -4.66 -2.51 10.06
C GLU A 33 -5.39 -3.77 9.54
N ARG A 34 -5.59 -4.76 10.41
CA ARG A 34 -6.36 -5.95 10.06
C ARG A 34 -7.81 -5.63 9.72
N LEU A 35 -8.46 -4.76 10.49
CA LEU A 35 -9.82 -4.30 10.21
C LEU A 35 -9.87 -3.38 8.99
N LEU A 36 -8.94 -2.44 8.87
CA LEU A 36 -8.83 -1.53 7.73
C LEU A 36 -8.78 -2.32 6.41
N THR A 37 -7.88 -3.29 6.33
CA THR A 37 -7.72 -4.12 5.13
C THR A 37 -8.88 -5.08 4.87
N GLY A 38 -9.59 -5.51 5.92
CA GLY A 38 -10.76 -6.37 5.80
C GLY A 38 -12.04 -5.63 5.39
N ILE A 39 -12.10 -4.32 5.61
CA ILE A 39 -13.30 -3.49 5.40
C ILE A 39 -13.20 -2.66 4.11
N HIS A 40 -12.06 -2.05 3.86
CA HIS A 40 -11.86 -1.12 2.74
C HIS A 40 -11.17 -1.76 1.54
N ASN A 41 -11.38 -1.19 0.36
CA ASN A 41 -10.68 -1.55 -0.87
C ASN A 41 -9.28 -0.91 -0.92
N GLU A 42 -8.46 -1.39 -1.85
CA GLU A 42 -7.05 -0.97 -2.00
C GLU A 42 -6.91 0.54 -2.19
N ASP A 43 -7.74 1.15 -3.05
CA ASP A 43 -7.68 2.60 -3.34
C ASP A 43 -7.94 3.44 -2.09
N THR A 44 -8.92 3.03 -1.27
CA THR A 44 -9.25 3.70 -0.01
C THR A 44 -8.11 3.56 1.00
N ILE A 45 -7.51 2.38 1.10
CA ILE A 45 -6.38 2.10 1.99
C ILE A 45 -5.16 2.95 1.60
N GLU A 46 -4.84 3.03 0.31
CA GLU A 46 -3.75 3.86 -0.18
C GLU A 46 -3.95 5.34 0.17
N GLN A 47 -5.15 5.87 -0.07
CA GLN A 47 -5.50 7.25 0.29
C GLN A 47 -5.43 7.47 1.80
N TYR A 48 -5.91 6.51 2.60
CA TYR A 48 -5.81 6.57 4.06
C TYR A 48 -4.36 6.70 4.52
N HIS A 49 -3.46 5.84 4.04
CA HIS A 49 -2.04 5.90 4.40
C HIS A 49 -1.36 7.18 3.90
N SER A 50 -1.70 7.64 2.70
CA SER A 50 -1.17 8.89 2.15
C SER A 50 -1.56 10.10 3.00
N HIS A 51 -2.85 10.23 3.31
CA HIS A 51 -3.36 11.29 4.18
C HIS A 51 -2.81 11.18 5.61
N GLY A 52 -2.67 9.97 6.13
CA GLY A 52 -2.07 9.71 7.45
C GLY A 52 -0.63 10.21 7.53
N ARG A 53 0.19 9.95 6.51
CA ARG A 53 1.57 10.48 6.44
C ARG A 53 1.61 12.00 6.37
N GLN A 54 0.72 12.63 5.60
CA GLN A 54 0.62 14.09 5.50
C GLN A 54 0.20 14.70 6.84
N LEU A 55 -0.81 14.11 7.50
CA LEU A 55 -1.26 14.54 8.82
C LEU A 55 -0.17 14.38 9.88
N GLY A 56 0.57 13.26 9.86
CA GLY A 56 1.70 13.01 10.75
C GLY A 56 2.81 14.07 10.60
N LYS A 57 3.10 14.50 9.37
CA LYS A 57 4.05 15.58 9.10
C LYS A 57 3.57 16.93 9.69
N LEU A 58 2.29 17.26 9.51
CA LEU A 58 1.72 18.49 10.08
C LEU A 58 1.71 18.45 11.61
N LEU A 59 1.37 17.30 12.19
CA LEU A 59 1.41 17.09 13.64
C LEU A 59 2.84 17.28 14.21
N TYR A 60 3.83 16.70 13.56
CA TYR A 60 5.24 16.86 13.93
C TYR A 60 5.71 18.32 13.89
N GLN A 61 5.17 19.11 12.95
CA GLN A 61 5.45 20.54 12.81
C GLN A 61 4.64 21.43 13.77
N GLY A 62 3.83 20.87 14.65
CA GLY A 62 2.95 21.63 15.55
C GLY A 62 1.74 22.27 14.85
N ARG A 63 1.40 21.84 13.65
CA ARG A 63 0.34 22.41 12.80
C ARG A 63 -0.98 21.65 12.86
N TRP A 64 -1.31 21.10 14.00
CA TRP A 64 -2.51 20.29 14.22
C TRP A 64 -3.83 21.02 13.95
N PHE A 65 -3.87 22.34 14.16
CA PHE A 65 -5.05 23.18 14.00
C PHE A 65 -5.08 23.95 12.68
N ASP A 66 -4.11 23.73 11.79
CA ASP A 66 -4.11 24.36 10.49
C ASP A 66 -5.26 23.81 9.62
N PRO A 67 -5.77 24.60 8.66
CA PRO A 67 -6.84 24.17 7.77
C PRO A 67 -6.54 22.83 7.06
N GLN A 68 -5.30 22.62 6.63
CA GLN A 68 -4.87 21.38 5.98
C GLN A 68 -4.98 20.17 6.92
N ALA A 69 -4.60 20.33 8.20
CA ALA A 69 -4.71 19.27 9.19
C ALA A 69 -6.18 18.95 9.51
N LEU A 70 -7.03 19.98 9.61
CA LEU A 70 -8.46 19.82 9.85
C LEU A 70 -9.15 19.09 8.69
N MET A 71 -8.83 19.43 7.44
CA MET A 71 -9.34 18.74 6.25
C MET A 71 -8.94 17.27 6.23
N LEU A 72 -7.66 16.95 6.49
CA LEU A 72 -7.17 15.58 6.51
C LEU A 72 -7.81 14.77 7.64
N ARG A 73 -7.96 15.36 8.82
CA ARG A 73 -8.63 14.71 9.97
C ARG A 73 -10.09 14.40 9.67
N ASP A 74 -10.84 15.34 9.11
CA ASP A 74 -12.24 15.12 8.73
C ASP A 74 -12.34 14.01 7.68
N ALA A 75 -11.49 14.05 6.65
CA ALA A 75 -11.48 13.03 5.61
C ALA A 75 -11.19 11.62 6.17
N LEU A 76 -10.15 11.49 7.00
CA LEU A 76 -9.77 10.20 7.59
C LEU A 76 -10.84 9.67 8.55
N GLN A 77 -11.35 10.54 9.42
CA GLN A 77 -12.32 10.15 10.44
C GLN A 77 -13.67 9.82 9.85
N ARG A 78 -14.20 10.68 9.00
CA ARG A 78 -15.55 10.57 8.47
C ARG A 78 -15.70 9.43 7.47
N TRP A 79 -14.76 9.32 6.54
CA TRP A 79 -14.91 8.45 5.38
C TRP A 79 -14.23 7.10 5.51
N VAL A 80 -13.28 6.97 6.43
CA VAL A 80 -12.53 5.72 6.60
C VAL A 80 -12.68 5.16 8.01
N ALA A 81 -12.23 5.90 9.02
CA ALA A 81 -12.17 5.37 10.38
C ALA A 81 -13.55 5.05 10.98
N SER A 82 -14.61 5.75 10.58
CA SER A 82 -15.98 5.51 11.06
C SER A 82 -16.50 4.10 10.73
N ALA A 83 -16.02 3.48 9.68
CA ALA A 83 -16.38 2.12 9.31
C ALA A 83 -15.55 1.04 10.00
N ILE A 84 -14.42 1.42 10.62
CA ILE A 84 -13.49 0.47 11.23
C ILE A 84 -13.94 0.14 12.64
N THR A 85 -14.77 -0.88 12.76
CA THR A 85 -15.28 -1.41 14.03
C THR A 85 -15.16 -2.92 14.01
N GLY A 86 -14.86 -3.53 15.16
CA GLY A 86 -14.78 -4.98 15.27
C GLY A 86 -13.80 -5.44 16.34
N GLU A 87 -13.59 -6.76 16.37
CA GLU A 87 -12.67 -7.42 17.28
C GLU A 87 -11.61 -8.19 16.50
N VAL A 88 -10.37 -8.09 16.96
CA VAL A 88 -9.25 -8.87 16.43
C VAL A 88 -8.58 -9.60 17.57
N THR A 89 -8.52 -10.92 17.49
CA THR A 89 -7.85 -11.77 18.46
C THR A 89 -6.42 -12.01 18.01
N LEU A 90 -5.47 -11.59 18.84
CA LEU A 90 -4.04 -11.75 18.60
C LEU A 90 -3.43 -12.75 19.59
N GLU A 91 -2.63 -13.65 19.08
CA GLU A 91 -1.73 -14.49 19.90
C GLU A 91 -0.34 -13.90 19.84
N LEU A 92 0.22 -13.58 21.00
CA LEU A 92 1.57 -13.01 21.11
C LEU A 92 2.57 -14.06 21.51
N ARG A 93 3.73 -14.05 20.87
CA ARG A 93 4.86 -14.90 21.19
C ARG A 93 6.08 -14.06 21.54
N ARG A 94 7.12 -14.73 22.00
CA ARG A 94 8.36 -14.06 22.40
C ARG A 94 8.97 -13.27 21.23
N GLY A 95 9.43 -12.07 21.52
CA GLY A 95 10.04 -11.17 20.52
C GLY A 95 8.99 -10.35 19.77
N ASN A 96 9.11 -10.28 18.45
CA ASN A 96 8.20 -9.57 17.56
C ASN A 96 7.18 -10.47 16.87
N ASP A 97 7.09 -11.74 17.31
CA ASP A 97 6.21 -12.70 16.66
C ASP A 97 4.78 -12.63 17.19
N TYR A 98 3.83 -12.72 16.28
CA TYR A 98 2.40 -12.76 16.58
C TYR A 98 1.62 -13.50 15.48
N SER A 99 0.42 -13.94 15.83
CA SER A 99 -0.56 -14.45 14.87
C SER A 99 -1.90 -13.77 15.07
N ILE A 100 -2.60 -13.52 13.98
CA ILE A 100 -4.01 -13.09 14.01
C ILE A 100 -4.85 -14.36 13.99
N LEU A 101 -5.50 -14.69 15.10
CA LEU A 101 -6.32 -15.89 15.23
C LEU A 101 -7.74 -15.69 14.69
N ASN A 102 -8.32 -14.52 14.94
CA ASN A 102 -9.69 -14.24 14.53
C ASN A 102 -9.89 -12.76 14.24
N THR A 103 -10.85 -12.47 13.35
CA THR A 103 -11.28 -11.12 13.00
C THR A 103 -12.80 -11.13 12.84
N VAL A 104 -13.49 -10.31 13.60
CA VAL A 104 -14.97 -10.20 13.55
C VAL A 104 -15.34 -8.74 13.37
N SER A 105 -16.15 -8.46 12.37
CA SER A 105 -16.75 -7.14 12.13
C SER A 105 -17.95 -7.28 11.21
N ASP A 106 -19.00 -6.52 11.46
CA ASP A 106 -20.18 -6.44 10.60
C ASP A 106 -19.89 -5.76 9.26
N ASN A 107 -18.80 -4.97 9.21
CA ASN A 107 -18.40 -4.22 8.03
C ASN A 107 -17.39 -4.95 7.13
N LEU A 108 -17.03 -6.20 7.44
CA LEU A 108 -16.11 -6.98 6.59
C LEU A 108 -16.65 -7.13 5.18
N THR A 109 -15.84 -6.70 4.21
CA THR A 109 -16.12 -6.90 2.76
C THR A 109 -15.51 -8.19 2.24
N TYR A 110 -14.59 -8.80 3.00
CA TYR A 110 -14.04 -10.11 2.69
C TYR A 110 -15.12 -11.18 2.84
N LYS A 111 -15.43 -11.85 1.73
CA LYS A 111 -16.35 -12.98 1.67
C LYS A 111 -15.63 -14.14 0.99
N ALA A 112 -15.28 -15.15 1.77
CA ALA A 112 -14.57 -16.33 1.28
C ALA A 112 -15.27 -16.98 0.09
N GLU A 113 -16.60 -17.00 0.09
CA GLU A 113 -17.45 -17.55 -0.97
C GLU A 113 -17.27 -16.85 -2.33
N ARG A 114 -16.85 -15.58 -2.35
CA ARG A 114 -16.61 -14.80 -3.58
C ARG A 114 -15.20 -14.93 -4.12
N LEU A 115 -14.27 -15.47 -3.33
CA LEU A 115 -12.84 -15.44 -3.60
C LEU A 115 -12.25 -16.80 -3.96
N THR A 116 -13.08 -17.87 -4.00
CA THR A 116 -12.59 -19.19 -4.37
C THR A 116 -12.15 -19.17 -5.83
N MET A 117 -10.86 -19.45 -6.04
CA MET A 117 -10.33 -19.76 -7.36
C MET A 117 -10.69 -21.18 -7.79
N GLU A 118 -11.28 -21.96 -6.90
CA GLU A 118 -11.77 -23.31 -7.14
C GLU A 118 -13.20 -23.28 -7.70
N LYS A 119 -13.57 -24.34 -8.43
CA LYS A 119 -14.86 -24.49 -9.11
C LYS A 119 -16.03 -24.34 -8.14
N GLY A 120 -16.56 -23.15 -8.06
CA GLY A 120 -17.77 -22.77 -7.34
C GLY A 120 -18.48 -21.67 -8.12
N GLU A 121 -19.69 -21.36 -7.76
CA GLU A 121 -20.48 -20.27 -8.34
C GLU A 121 -19.80 -18.92 -8.09
N SER A 122 -18.72 -18.60 -8.85
CA SER A 122 -18.11 -17.30 -8.80
C SER A 122 -18.90 -16.33 -9.67
N VAL A 123 -19.03 -15.09 -9.23
CA VAL A 123 -19.71 -13.99 -9.94
C VAL A 123 -19.00 -13.64 -11.26
N PHE A 124 -17.78 -14.13 -11.46
CA PHE A 124 -16.94 -13.88 -12.64
C PHE A 124 -16.22 -15.15 -13.09
N SER A 125 -16.01 -15.24 -14.40
CA SER A 125 -15.32 -16.35 -15.06
C SER A 125 -13.80 -16.11 -15.13
N PRO A 126 -12.99 -17.15 -15.39
CA PRO A 126 -11.56 -16.97 -15.69
C PRO A 126 -11.32 -16.03 -16.90
N ASP A 127 -12.22 -16.03 -17.88
CA ASP A 127 -12.12 -15.20 -19.09
C ASP A 127 -12.20 -13.70 -18.76
N ASP A 128 -13.03 -13.31 -17.80
CA ASP A 128 -13.13 -11.93 -17.34
C ASP A 128 -11.78 -11.43 -16.77
N ARG A 129 -11.07 -12.29 -16.07
CA ARG A 129 -9.74 -11.98 -15.51
C ARG A 129 -8.68 -11.87 -16.61
N ILE A 130 -8.71 -12.75 -17.60
CA ILE A 130 -7.80 -12.71 -18.74
C ILE A 130 -8.00 -11.41 -19.51
N GLY A 131 -9.25 -11.02 -19.76
CA GLY A 131 -9.57 -9.74 -20.42
C GLY A 131 -9.00 -8.54 -19.67
N GLN A 132 -9.17 -8.50 -18.35
CA GLN A 132 -8.62 -7.42 -17.52
C GLN A 132 -7.09 -7.37 -17.55
N LEU A 133 -6.42 -8.52 -17.46
CA LEU A 133 -4.97 -8.61 -17.55
C LEU A 133 -4.46 -8.19 -18.93
N THR A 134 -5.14 -8.57 -20.00
CA THR A 134 -4.82 -8.19 -21.37
C THR A 134 -4.87 -6.67 -21.55
N MET A 135 -5.94 -6.03 -21.08
CA MET A 135 -6.08 -4.57 -21.15
C MET A 135 -4.98 -3.87 -20.37
N ARG A 136 -4.69 -4.35 -19.17
CA ARG A 136 -3.60 -3.79 -18.35
C ARG A 136 -2.22 -3.96 -19.00
N ASN A 137 -1.97 -5.09 -19.63
CA ASN A 137 -0.72 -5.34 -20.33
C ASN A 137 -0.56 -4.43 -21.54
N LEU A 138 -1.63 -4.15 -22.30
CA LEU A 138 -1.59 -3.20 -23.39
C LEU A 138 -1.20 -1.80 -22.92
N ASP A 139 -1.83 -1.31 -21.87
CA ASP A 139 -1.52 0.00 -21.26
C ASP A 139 -0.05 0.11 -20.83
N ILE A 140 0.47 -0.94 -20.18
CA ILE A 140 1.88 -1.01 -19.78
C ILE A 140 2.82 -1.01 -20.99
N THR A 141 2.49 -1.76 -22.03
CA THR A 141 3.29 -1.86 -23.26
C THR A 141 3.34 -0.52 -23.96
N ASP A 142 2.20 0.11 -24.19
CA ASP A 142 2.11 1.43 -24.83
C ASP A 142 2.89 2.51 -24.07
N THR A 143 2.84 2.46 -22.75
CA THR A 143 3.60 3.40 -21.91
C THR A 143 5.11 3.19 -22.05
N ARG A 144 5.55 1.94 -22.08
CA ARG A 144 6.98 1.59 -22.26
C ARG A 144 7.51 1.98 -23.63
N GLU A 145 6.77 1.70 -24.71
CA GLU A 145 7.15 2.10 -26.06
C GLU A 145 7.35 3.61 -26.18
N LYS A 146 6.43 4.40 -25.61
CA LYS A 146 6.57 5.85 -25.59
C LYS A 146 7.84 6.29 -24.85
N LEU A 147 8.14 5.67 -23.71
CA LEU A 147 9.32 5.99 -22.93
C LEU A 147 10.61 5.68 -23.69
N PHE A 148 10.69 4.54 -24.38
CA PHE A 148 11.84 4.19 -25.21
C PHE A 148 12.03 5.15 -26.38
N ASN A 149 10.96 5.56 -27.06
CA ASN A 149 11.03 6.57 -28.10
C ASN A 149 11.57 7.92 -27.58
N TYR A 150 11.27 8.33 -26.37
CA TYR A 150 11.84 9.54 -25.76
C TYR A 150 13.35 9.40 -25.50
N VAL A 151 13.81 8.22 -25.09
CA VAL A 151 15.24 7.94 -24.87
C VAL A 151 15.99 7.93 -26.19
N GLU A 152 15.49 7.22 -27.20
CA GLU A 152 16.11 7.13 -28.53
C GLU A 152 16.18 8.49 -29.24
N ASN A 153 15.17 9.33 -29.09
CA ASN A 153 15.15 10.67 -29.66
C ASN A 153 15.95 11.71 -28.83
N GLY A 154 16.66 11.29 -27.78
CA GLY A 154 17.50 12.15 -26.95
C GLY A 154 16.73 13.15 -26.09
N LEU A 155 15.41 13.01 -25.96
CA LEU A 155 14.56 13.87 -25.12
C LEU A 155 14.75 13.58 -23.62
N LEU A 156 15.19 12.35 -23.29
CA LEU A 156 15.64 11.98 -21.95
C LEU A 156 17.09 11.56 -22.05
N SER A 157 18.00 12.29 -21.42
CA SER A 157 19.38 11.83 -21.29
C SER A 157 19.40 10.56 -20.42
N ALA A 158 19.87 9.46 -20.96
CA ALA A 158 20.22 8.30 -20.17
C ALA A 158 21.31 8.76 -19.18
N SER A 159 20.98 8.91 -17.89
CA SER A 159 22.00 9.14 -16.88
C SER A 159 22.97 7.95 -16.95
N SER A 160 24.22 8.24 -17.17
CA SER A 160 25.30 7.25 -17.26
C SER A 160 25.49 6.59 -15.87
N GLY A 161 24.78 5.52 -15.64
CA GLY A 161 24.92 4.76 -14.39
C GLY A 161 23.80 3.77 -14.17
N ASN A 162 24.02 2.55 -14.61
CA ASN A 162 23.19 1.36 -14.55
C ASN A 162 22.21 1.23 -15.72
N GLY A 163 22.70 0.52 -16.74
CA GLY A 163 21.98 0.27 -17.97
C GLY A 163 20.59 -0.32 -17.77
N LEU A 164 19.63 0.25 -18.48
CA LEU A 164 18.40 -0.47 -18.80
C LEU A 164 18.79 -1.81 -19.41
N PRO A 165 18.13 -2.92 -19.02
CA PRO A 165 18.40 -4.20 -19.64
C PRO A 165 18.21 -4.05 -21.16
N GLN A 166 19.24 -4.38 -21.93
CA GLN A 166 19.12 -4.44 -23.39
C GLN A 166 18.05 -5.48 -23.72
N VAL A 167 16.98 -5.05 -24.33
CA VAL A 167 16.01 -5.96 -24.95
C VAL A 167 16.72 -6.56 -26.13
N GLU A 168 17.33 -7.75 -25.96
CA GLU A 168 17.79 -8.54 -27.07
C GLU A 168 16.59 -8.82 -27.97
N ASN A 169 16.75 -8.46 -29.26
CA ASN A 169 15.76 -8.64 -30.28
C ASN A 169 15.30 -10.10 -30.35
N LEU A 170 14.08 -10.35 -29.92
CA LEU A 170 13.36 -11.63 -30.06
C LEU A 170 12.83 -11.86 -31.49
N GLU A 171 13.36 -11.14 -32.48
CA GLU A 171 12.89 -11.23 -33.86
C GLU A 171 13.60 -12.29 -34.74
N ASN A 172 14.25 -13.29 -34.18
CA ASN A 172 14.92 -14.30 -35.04
C ASN A 172 14.74 -15.76 -34.59
N SER A 173 13.55 -16.17 -34.13
CA SER A 173 13.31 -17.62 -33.91
C SER A 173 12.22 -18.28 -34.75
N ASP A 174 11.61 -17.58 -35.69
CA ASP A 174 10.63 -18.20 -36.61
C ASP A 174 11.11 -18.31 -38.07
N LYS A 175 12.33 -18.82 -38.26
CA LYS A 175 12.75 -19.38 -39.57
C LYS A 175 13.74 -20.52 -39.35
N LYS A 176 13.20 -21.69 -39.01
CA LYS A 176 13.73 -23.00 -39.48
C LYS A 176 12.66 -24.07 -39.26
#